data_99c84609357c61f76eadecd9646def16
#
_entry.id   99c84609357c61f76eadecd9646def16
#
_cell.length_a   1.000
_cell.length_b   1.000
_cell.length_c   1.000
_cell.angle_alpha   90.00
_cell.angle_beta   90.00
_cell.angle_gamma   90.00
#
_symmetry.space_group_name_H-M   'P 1'
#
loop_
_entity.id
_entity.type
_entity.pdbx_description
1 polymer ?
#
loop_
_entity_poly.entity_id
_entity_poly.type
_entity_poly.pdbx_seq_one_letter_code
_entity_poly.pdbx_strand_id
1 'polypeptide(L)'
;LSDIPELEEAHLLDALRTVAQQRPIYMTYDCQYRVYGAYKDAGYTSETLTLLFCMRNVLAGTASVIGGRIVSGKNGFAGMTGYMPWGMSQEEQIQVIAQGSPKGLELIVKTALSVIAVLNPDELLFAGNVVDREMMEAVQTACAKAVPPEFLPKLRLADHRGDQYSLEGMYQKALEMKADLAIEYWQ
;
A
#
# COMPACT_ATOMS: atom_id res chain seq x y z
N LEU A 1 -12.49 9.11 6.13
CA LEU A 1 -12.27 7.72 6.52
C LEU A 1 -10.97 7.64 7.32
N SER A 2 -11.06 7.26 8.57
CA SER A 2 -9.92 7.02 9.47
C SER A 2 -10.13 5.68 10.16
N ASP A 3 -9.06 4.89 10.30
CA ASP A 3 -9.07 3.69 11.14
C ASP A 3 -8.99 4.03 12.64
N ILE A 4 -8.92 5.33 12.96
CA ILE A 4 -8.92 5.87 14.32
C ILE A 4 -10.24 6.62 14.49
N PRO A 5 -11.22 6.08 15.25
CA PRO A 5 -12.55 6.68 15.38
C PRO A 5 -12.53 8.13 15.87
N GLU A 6 -11.61 8.47 16.77
CA GLU A 6 -11.47 9.82 17.34
C GLU A 6 -11.02 10.86 16.29
N LEU A 7 -10.46 10.41 15.15
CA LEU A 7 -10.04 11.28 14.06
C LEU A 7 -11.07 11.36 12.93
N GLU A 8 -12.16 10.61 12.99
CA GLU A 8 -13.13 10.55 11.90
C GLU A 8 -13.84 11.91 11.69
N GLU A 9 -14.10 12.64 12.76
CA GLU A 9 -14.68 13.99 12.73
C GLU A 9 -13.62 15.09 12.82
N ALA A 10 -12.34 14.74 12.99
CA ALA A 10 -11.28 15.73 13.12
C ALA A 10 -10.92 16.31 11.76
N HIS A 11 -11.03 17.63 11.61
CA HIS A 11 -10.51 18.37 10.46
C HIS A 11 -8.99 18.49 10.53
N LEU A 12 -8.30 17.32 10.54
CA LEU A 12 -6.86 17.22 10.78
C LEU A 12 -6.04 18.09 9.82
N LEU A 13 -6.43 18.12 8.54
CA LEU A 13 -5.74 18.95 7.55
C LEU A 13 -5.84 20.44 7.86
N ASP A 14 -6.98 20.92 8.34
CA ASP A 14 -7.16 22.33 8.69
C ASP A 14 -6.38 22.68 9.96
N ALA A 15 -6.36 21.79 10.94
CA ALA A 15 -5.52 21.95 12.13
C ALA A 15 -4.03 22.00 11.77
N LEU A 16 -3.58 21.13 10.88
CA LEU A 16 -2.20 21.11 10.39
C LEU A 16 -1.86 22.37 9.59
N ARG A 17 -2.75 22.87 8.74
CA ARG A 17 -2.57 24.13 8.00
C ARG A 17 -2.35 25.32 8.92
N THR A 18 -3.06 25.37 10.04
CA THR A 18 -2.89 26.44 11.05
C THR A 18 -1.48 26.43 11.65
N VAL A 19 -0.92 25.25 11.90
CA VAL A 19 0.43 25.08 12.47
C VAL A 19 1.52 25.27 11.41
N ALA A 20 1.26 24.83 10.19
CA ALA A 20 2.23 24.81 9.11
C ALA A 20 2.57 26.19 8.52
N GLN A 21 1.83 27.26 8.89
CA GLN A 21 2.14 28.63 8.48
C GLN A 21 2.42 28.78 6.97
N GLN A 22 1.49 28.35 6.14
CA GLN A 22 1.58 28.39 4.66
C GLN A 22 2.57 27.38 4.03
N ARG A 23 3.21 26.51 4.81
CA ARG A 23 3.99 25.41 4.23
C ARG A 23 3.06 24.42 3.53
N PRO A 24 3.46 23.86 2.40
CA PRO A 24 2.66 22.85 1.73
C PRO A 24 2.53 21.60 2.61
N ILE A 25 1.32 21.03 2.63
CA ILE A 25 1.03 19.79 3.35
C ILE A 25 0.57 18.77 2.34
N TYR A 26 1.22 17.62 2.34
CA TYR A 26 0.81 16.46 1.57
C TYR A 26 0.35 15.36 2.52
N MET A 27 -0.89 14.92 2.37
CA MET A 27 -1.46 13.83 3.13
C MET A 27 -1.95 12.75 2.19
N THR A 28 -1.59 11.52 2.50
CA THR A 28 -2.09 10.34 1.80
C THR A 28 -2.07 9.13 2.75
N TYR A 29 -2.56 7.98 2.28
CA TYR A 29 -2.52 6.76 3.06
C TYR A 29 -1.09 6.26 3.23
N ASP A 30 -0.79 5.70 4.40
CA ASP A 30 0.53 5.16 4.76
C ASP A 30 1.05 4.15 3.72
N CYS A 31 0.17 3.29 3.20
CA CYS A 31 0.53 2.33 2.15
C CYS A 31 1.12 3.01 0.89
N GLN A 32 0.67 4.23 0.55
CA GLN A 32 1.18 4.97 -0.61
C GLN A 32 2.60 5.48 -0.37
N TYR A 33 2.91 5.92 0.85
CA TYR A 33 4.30 6.26 1.21
C TYR A 33 5.19 5.01 1.21
N ARG A 34 4.70 3.91 1.81
CA ARG A 34 5.46 2.64 1.88
C ARG A 34 5.82 2.12 0.49
N VAL A 35 4.85 2.02 -0.42
CA VAL A 35 5.13 1.54 -1.78
C VAL A 35 6.08 2.49 -2.50
N TYR A 36 5.94 3.80 -2.29
CA TYR A 36 6.80 4.79 -2.96
C TYR A 36 8.25 4.72 -2.43
N GLY A 37 8.43 4.61 -1.13
CA GLY A 37 9.76 4.41 -0.54
C GLY A 37 10.41 3.11 -1.00
N ALA A 38 9.66 2.01 -1.03
CA ALA A 38 10.16 0.73 -1.55
C ALA A 38 10.53 0.81 -3.04
N TYR A 39 9.76 1.55 -3.84
CA TYR A 39 10.05 1.80 -5.25
C TYR A 39 11.36 2.56 -5.44
N LYS A 40 11.58 3.60 -4.65
CA LYS A 40 12.82 4.40 -4.70
C LYS A 40 14.03 3.62 -4.17
N ASP A 41 13.89 2.88 -3.07
CA ASP A 41 14.94 2.02 -2.50
C ASP A 41 15.38 0.93 -3.49
N ALA A 42 14.45 0.38 -4.28
CA ALA A 42 14.75 -0.58 -5.32
C ALA A 42 15.43 0.01 -6.57
N GLY A 43 15.51 1.34 -6.68
CA GLY A 43 16.06 2.02 -7.85
C GLY A 43 15.18 1.90 -9.10
N TYR A 44 13.89 1.61 -8.94
CA TYR A 44 12.95 1.48 -10.05
C TYR A 44 12.66 2.82 -10.71
N THR A 45 12.44 2.81 -12.02
CA THR A 45 12.17 4.01 -12.83
C THR A 45 10.92 3.87 -13.69
N SER A 46 10.68 2.69 -14.26
CA SER A 46 9.56 2.41 -15.17
C SER A 46 8.71 1.23 -14.73
N GLU A 47 9.20 0.44 -13.78
CA GLU A 47 8.55 -0.76 -13.27
C GLU A 47 7.24 -0.43 -12.56
N THR A 48 6.39 -1.44 -12.44
CA THR A 48 5.18 -1.40 -11.63
C THR A 48 5.41 -2.17 -10.34
N LEU A 49 5.42 -1.46 -9.21
CA LEU A 49 5.49 -2.05 -7.89
C LEU A 49 4.14 -1.90 -7.20
N THR A 50 3.60 -3.00 -6.69
CA THR A 50 2.42 -2.98 -5.82
C THR A 50 2.78 -3.50 -4.44
N LEU A 51 2.34 -2.78 -3.41
CA LEU A 51 2.38 -3.20 -2.02
C LEU A 51 1.03 -3.80 -1.63
N LEU A 52 1.01 -4.97 -1.01
CA LEU A 52 -0.12 -5.51 -0.26
C LEU A 52 0.22 -5.42 1.23
N PHE A 53 -0.53 -4.58 1.93
CA PHE A 53 -0.30 -4.27 3.34
C PHE A 53 -1.31 -5.02 4.21
N CYS A 54 -0.82 -5.92 5.05
CA CYS A 54 -1.62 -6.74 5.95
C CYS A 54 -1.19 -6.50 7.38
N MET A 55 -2.01 -5.80 8.14
CA MET A 55 -1.81 -5.59 9.58
C MET A 55 -2.97 -6.18 10.38
N ARG A 56 -2.67 -6.55 11.62
CA ARG A 56 -3.72 -6.90 12.60
C ARG A 56 -4.55 -5.66 12.88
N ASN A 57 -5.85 -5.86 13.06
CA ASN A 57 -6.83 -4.85 13.48
C ASN A 57 -7.16 -3.77 12.44
N VAL A 58 -6.66 -3.87 11.21
CA VAL A 58 -7.07 -2.99 10.11
C VAL A 58 -7.38 -3.80 8.86
N LEU A 59 -8.15 -3.23 7.94
CA LEU A 59 -8.40 -3.84 6.64
C LEU A 59 -7.10 -3.96 5.84
N ALA A 60 -6.94 -5.05 5.13
CA ALA A 60 -5.87 -5.16 4.15
C ALA A 60 -6.07 -4.12 3.05
N GLY A 61 -4.98 -3.49 2.65
CA GLY A 61 -4.98 -2.49 1.59
C GLY A 61 -3.84 -2.72 0.61
N THR A 62 -3.96 -2.15 -0.57
CA THR A 62 -2.87 -2.13 -1.56
C THR A 62 -2.53 -0.69 -1.94
N ALA A 63 -1.32 -0.50 -2.42
CA ALA A 63 -0.91 0.74 -3.06
C ALA A 63 0.06 0.41 -4.20
N SER A 64 0.01 1.15 -5.27
CA SER A 64 0.82 0.88 -6.47
C SER A 64 1.58 2.11 -6.93
N VAL A 65 2.79 1.89 -7.45
CA VAL A 65 3.55 2.85 -8.23
C VAL A 65 3.69 2.30 -9.64
N ILE A 66 3.31 3.09 -10.63
CA ILE A 66 3.40 2.75 -12.06
C ILE A 66 4.22 3.84 -12.74
N GLY A 67 5.34 3.47 -13.34
CA GLY A 67 6.22 4.43 -14.02
C GLY A 67 6.61 5.62 -13.15
N GLY A 68 6.96 5.38 -11.88
CA GLY A 68 7.37 6.39 -10.92
C GLY A 68 6.23 7.20 -10.28
N ARG A 69 4.96 6.91 -10.59
CA ARG A 69 3.81 7.65 -10.09
C ARG A 69 2.94 6.80 -9.18
N ILE A 70 2.59 7.33 -8.01
CA ILE A 70 1.63 6.69 -7.10
C ILE A 70 0.25 6.69 -7.75
N VAL A 71 -0.42 5.54 -7.74
CA VAL A 71 -1.80 5.39 -8.18
C VAL A 71 -2.73 5.72 -7.03
N SER A 72 -3.22 6.94 -6.96
CA SER A 72 -4.13 7.38 -5.90
C SER A 72 -5.61 7.18 -6.24
N GLY A 73 -5.95 7.19 -7.52
CA GLY A 73 -7.34 7.17 -7.96
C GLY A 73 -8.12 8.42 -7.54
N LYS A 74 -9.43 8.38 -7.71
CA LYS A 74 -10.29 9.48 -7.26
C LYS A 74 -10.33 9.51 -5.74
N ASN A 75 -10.02 10.66 -5.16
CA ASN A 75 -10.02 10.92 -3.72
C ASN A 75 -9.15 9.94 -2.90
N GLY A 76 -8.09 9.39 -3.50
CA GLY A 76 -7.18 8.46 -2.81
C GLY A 76 -7.72 7.04 -2.62
N PHE A 77 -8.85 6.67 -3.23
CA PHE A 77 -9.54 5.40 -2.96
C PHE A 77 -8.91 4.18 -3.64
N ALA A 78 -7.97 4.38 -4.58
CA ALA A 78 -7.30 3.25 -5.22
C ALA A 78 -6.56 2.38 -4.19
N GLY A 79 -6.76 1.08 -4.30
CA GLY A 79 -6.10 0.10 -3.42
C GLY A 79 -6.87 -0.27 -2.15
N MET A 80 -8.06 0.26 -1.94
CA MET A 80 -8.94 -0.08 -0.80
C MET A 80 -9.59 -1.46 -0.99
N THR A 81 -8.79 -2.52 -0.93
CA THR A 81 -9.21 -3.89 -1.22
C THR A 81 -10.21 -4.45 -0.20
N GLY A 82 -10.30 -3.89 1.00
CA GLY A 82 -11.35 -4.24 1.96
C GLY A 82 -12.78 -3.97 1.49
N TYR A 83 -12.94 -3.16 0.44
CA TYR A 83 -14.24 -2.87 -0.18
C TYR A 83 -14.57 -3.79 -1.37
N MET A 84 -13.69 -4.73 -1.70
CA MET A 84 -13.98 -5.71 -2.75
C MET A 84 -15.04 -6.72 -2.27
N PRO A 85 -15.81 -7.32 -3.20
CA PRO A 85 -16.92 -8.21 -2.86
C PRO A 85 -16.43 -9.60 -2.44
N TRP A 86 -15.76 -9.69 -1.30
CA TRP A 86 -15.19 -10.93 -0.76
C TRP A 86 -16.23 -11.90 -0.18
N GLY A 87 -17.50 -11.46 -0.06
CA GLY A 87 -18.57 -12.26 0.55
C GLY A 87 -18.50 -12.31 2.08
N MET A 88 -17.79 -11.35 2.69
CA MET A 88 -17.67 -11.18 4.14
C MET A 88 -17.66 -9.71 4.53
N SER A 89 -18.07 -9.38 5.76
CA SER A 89 -18.02 -8.00 6.27
C SER A 89 -16.59 -7.54 6.49
N GLN A 90 -16.40 -6.23 6.67
CA GLN A 90 -15.07 -5.68 6.94
C GLN A 90 -14.52 -6.17 8.28
N GLU A 91 -15.37 -6.29 9.30
CA GLU A 91 -15.01 -6.85 10.60
C GLU A 91 -14.56 -8.30 10.50
N GLU A 92 -15.27 -9.11 9.70
CA GLU A 92 -14.88 -10.51 9.44
C GLU A 92 -13.54 -10.58 8.72
N GLN A 93 -13.30 -9.71 7.74
CA GLN A 93 -12.00 -9.63 7.04
C GLN A 93 -10.86 -9.35 8.03
N ILE A 94 -11.02 -8.34 8.89
CA ILE A 94 -10.04 -8.00 9.93
C ILE A 94 -9.79 -9.19 10.85
N GLN A 95 -10.84 -9.85 11.32
CA GLN A 95 -10.74 -10.98 12.24
C GLN A 95 -9.99 -12.16 11.63
N VAL A 96 -10.36 -12.60 10.41
CA VAL A 96 -9.73 -13.76 9.78
C VAL A 96 -8.27 -13.52 9.44
N ILE A 97 -7.91 -12.28 9.06
CA ILE A 97 -6.52 -11.88 8.81
C ILE A 97 -5.74 -11.85 10.14
N ALA A 98 -6.27 -11.19 11.18
CA ALA A 98 -5.60 -11.06 12.47
C ALA A 98 -5.29 -12.41 13.14
N GLN A 99 -6.16 -13.40 12.93
CA GLN A 99 -6.01 -14.76 13.47
C GLN A 99 -4.99 -15.61 12.69
N GLY A 100 -4.51 -15.18 11.52
CA GLY A 100 -3.72 -16.03 10.64
C GLY A 100 -4.45 -17.30 10.21
N SER A 101 -5.78 -17.25 10.17
CA SER A 101 -6.63 -18.40 9.89
C SER A 101 -6.52 -18.86 8.44
N PRO A 102 -6.91 -20.10 8.09
CA PRO A 102 -6.98 -20.54 6.69
C PRO A 102 -7.84 -19.62 5.81
N LYS A 103 -8.92 -19.05 6.36
CA LYS A 103 -9.75 -18.04 5.66
C LYS A 103 -8.98 -16.72 5.45
N GLY A 104 -8.15 -16.31 6.42
CA GLY A 104 -7.29 -15.14 6.29
C GLY A 104 -6.23 -15.32 5.20
N LEU A 105 -5.58 -16.48 5.14
CA LEU A 105 -4.66 -16.83 4.06
C LEU A 105 -5.39 -16.83 2.70
N GLU A 106 -6.58 -17.43 2.62
CA GLU A 106 -7.39 -17.44 1.39
C GLU A 106 -7.72 -16.01 0.93
N LEU A 107 -8.07 -15.11 1.85
CA LEU A 107 -8.36 -13.72 1.53
C LEU A 107 -7.11 -12.99 1.02
N ILE A 108 -5.95 -13.18 1.65
CA ILE A 108 -4.68 -12.62 1.20
C ILE A 108 -4.31 -13.12 -0.20
N VAL A 109 -4.46 -14.42 -0.46
CA VAL A 109 -4.22 -15.02 -1.78
C VAL A 109 -5.17 -14.45 -2.82
N LYS A 110 -6.47 -14.37 -2.53
CA LYS A 110 -7.47 -13.76 -3.44
C LYS A 110 -7.13 -12.31 -3.76
N THR A 111 -6.71 -11.55 -2.75
CA THR A 111 -6.28 -10.16 -2.95
C THR A 111 -5.04 -10.09 -3.85
N ALA A 112 -4.03 -10.91 -3.60
CA ALA A 112 -2.83 -10.98 -4.43
C ALA A 112 -3.16 -11.34 -5.88
N LEU A 113 -3.97 -12.37 -6.10
CA LEU A 113 -4.41 -12.79 -7.44
C LEU A 113 -5.22 -11.70 -8.15
N SER A 114 -6.07 -10.98 -7.43
CA SER A 114 -6.83 -9.85 -8.00
C SER A 114 -5.90 -8.72 -8.45
N VAL A 115 -4.89 -8.39 -7.63
CA VAL A 115 -3.86 -7.40 -8.00
C VAL A 115 -3.08 -7.86 -9.24
N ILE A 116 -2.65 -9.11 -9.27
CA ILE A 116 -1.92 -9.67 -10.42
C ILE A 116 -2.79 -9.61 -11.68
N ALA A 117 -4.06 -10.01 -11.59
CA ALA A 117 -4.96 -10.05 -12.74
C ALA A 117 -5.30 -8.64 -13.28
N VAL A 118 -5.36 -7.62 -12.43
CA VAL A 118 -5.79 -6.26 -12.81
C VAL A 118 -4.62 -5.37 -13.21
N LEU A 119 -3.49 -5.46 -12.48
CA LEU A 119 -2.35 -4.56 -12.66
C LEU A 119 -1.16 -5.24 -13.31
N ASN A 120 -1.04 -6.56 -13.16
CA ASN A 120 0.12 -7.35 -13.58
C ASN A 120 1.44 -6.64 -13.24
N PRO A 121 1.73 -6.39 -11.94
CA PRO A 121 2.91 -5.64 -11.53
C PRO A 121 4.19 -6.45 -11.79
N ASP A 122 5.33 -5.79 -11.95
CA ASP A 122 6.64 -6.44 -12.00
C ASP A 122 7.00 -7.07 -10.64
N GLU A 123 6.60 -6.40 -9.55
CA GLU A 123 6.79 -6.89 -8.19
C GLU A 123 5.55 -6.64 -7.32
N LEU A 124 5.17 -7.66 -6.55
CA LEU A 124 4.17 -7.57 -5.48
C LEU A 124 4.88 -7.74 -4.13
N LEU A 125 4.94 -6.66 -3.38
CA LEU A 125 5.59 -6.56 -2.08
C LEU A 125 4.56 -6.76 -0.97
N PHE A 126 4.81 -7.69 -0.06
CA PHE A 126 3.98 -7.90 1.13
C PHE A 126 4.62 -7.20 2.33
N ALA A 127 3.82 -6.43 3.06
CA ALA A 127 4.25 -5.75 4.27
C ALA A 127 3.17 -5.78 5.36
N GLY A 128 3.55 -5.42 6.56
CA GLY A 128 2.70 -5.46 7.76
C GLY A 128 3.22 -6.48 8.76
N ASN A 129 2.35 -6.87 9.69
CA ASN A 129 2.74 -7.78 10.78
C ASN A 129 1.95 -9.10 10.79
N VAL A 130 1.24 -9.39 9.70
CA VAL A 130 0.45 -10.63 9.55
C VAL A 130 1.16 -11.64 8.67
N VAL A 131 1.71 -11.21 7.55
CA VAL A 131 2.38 -12.11 6.61
C VAL A 131 3.80 -12.34 7.10
N ASP A 132 4.06 -13.53 7.59
CA ASP A 132 5.40 -14.02 7.93
C ASP A 132 5.97 -14.86 6.76
N ARG A 133 7.12 -15.47 6.99
CA ARG A 133 7.80 -16.28 5.97
C ARG A 133 7.00 -17.53 5.58
N GLU A 134 6.39 -18.22 6.54
CA GLU A 134 5.61 -19.43 6.29
C GLU A 134 4.35 -19.11 5.48
N MET A 135 3.64 -18.06 5.87
CA MET A 135 2.48 -17.58 5.11
C MET A 135 2.88 -17.10 3.71
N MET A 136 4.03 -16.45 3.58
CA MET A 136 4.54 -16.01 2.28
C MET A 136 4.81 -17.19 1.32
N GLU A 137 5.37 -18.28 1.81
CA GLU A 137 5.58 -19.53 1.03
C GLU A 137 4.23 -20.12 0.57
N ALA A 138 3.21 -20.10 1.43
CA ALA A 138 1.87 -20.54 1.08
C ALA A 138 1.24 -19.64 -0.01
N VAL A 139 1.38 -18.32 0.12
CA VAL A 139 0.91 -17.35 -0.89
C VAL A 139 1.61 -17.57 -2.22
N GLN A 140 2.93 -17.70 -2.23
CA GLN A 140 3.71 -17.96 -3.45
C GLN A 140 3.26 -19.25 -4.13
N THR A 141 3.06 -20.31 -3.36
CA THR A 141 2.60 -21.61 -3.87
C THR A 141 1.20 -21.48 -4.49
N ALA A 142 0.29 -20.75 -3.85
CA ALA A 142 -1.07 -20.57 -4.34
C ALA A 142 -1.09 -19.71 -5.62
N CYS A 143 -0.33 -18.62 -5.65
CA CYS A 143 -0.21 -17.77 -6.84
C CYS A 143 0.41 -18.52 -8.02
N ALA A 144 1.49 -19.30 -7.80
CA ALA A 144 2.13 -20.07 -8.84
C ALA A 144 1.24 -21.18 -9.44
N LYS A 145 0.24 -21.66 -8.69
CA LYS A 145 -0.75 -22.61 -9.21
C LYS A 145 -1.83 -21.95 -10.07
N ALA A 146 -2.12 -20.68 -9.82
CA ALA A 146 -3.22 -19.98 -10.43
C ALA A 146 -2.81 -19.10 -11.62
N VAL A 147 -1.56 -18.65 -11.65
CA VAL A 147 -1.04 -17.70 -12.65
C VAL A 147 0.02 -18.39 -13.50
N PRO A 148 -0.04 -18.32 -14.84
CA PRO A 148 1.02 -18.83 -15.70
C PRO A 148 2.37 -18.17 -15.35
N PRO A 149 3.48 -18.93 -15.41
CA PRO A 149 4.79 -18.46 -14.95
C PRO A 149 5.26 -17.13 -15.55
N GLU A 150 4.92 -16.90 -16.82
CA GLU A 150 5.30 -15.70 -17.56
C GLU A 150 4.59 -14.41 -17.08
N PHE A 151 3.48 -14.56 -16.33
CA PHE A 151 2.71 -13.43 -15.76
C PHE A 151 2.81 -13.35 -14.25
N LEU A 152 3.55 -14.28 -13.63
CA LEU A 152 3.74 -14.27 -12.18
C LEU A 152 4.75 -13.19 -11.80
N PRO A 153 4.33 -12.14 -11.01
CA PRO A 153 5.25 -11.11 -10.57
C PRO A 153 6.27 -11.68 -9.58
N LYS A 154 7.33 -10.94 -9.35
CA LYS A 154 8.20 -11.20 -8.21
C LYS A 154 7.43 -10.97 -6.92
N LEU A 155 7.22 -12.02 -6.14
CA LEU A 155 6.56 -11.97 -4.83
C LEU A 155 7.61 -11.83 -3.73
N ARG A 156 7.57 -10.76 -2.94
CA ARG A 156 8.58 -10.46 -1.91
C ARG A 156 7.95 -9.98 -0.60
N LEU A 157 8.53 -10.39 0.51
CA LEU A 157 8.21 -9.88 1.84
C LEU A 157 9.11 -8.67 2.16
N ALA A 158 8.55 -7.60 2.71
CA ALA A 158 9.27 -6.37 3.05
C ALA A 158 10.22 -6.53 4.25
N ASP A 159 10.18 -7.65 4.95
CA ASP A 159 10.93 -7.92 6.18
C ASP A 159 10.78 -6.77 7.21
N HIS A 160 11.89 -6.35 7.83
CA HIS A 160 11.92 -5.29 8.84
C HIS A 160 11.91 -3.87 8.25
N ARG A 161 11.91 -3.72 6.93
CA ARG A 161 12.01 -2.43 6.25
C ARG A 161 10.67 -1.71 6.06
N GLY A 162 9.56 -2.34 6.42
CA GLY A 162 8.24 -1.77 6.18
C GLY A 162 8.07 -0.34 6.69
N ASP A 163 8.57 -0.03 7.90
CA ASP A 163 8.48 1.32 8.47
C ASP A 163 9.51 2.29 7.86
N GLN A 164 10.69 1.79 7.49
CA GLN A 164 11.69 2.60 6.78
C GLN A 164 11.17 3.06 5.42
N TYR A 165 10.46 2.21 4.70
CA TYR A 165 9.84 2.58 3.43
C TYR A 165 8.81 3.71 3.57
N SER A 166 8.05 3.74 4.67
CA SER A 166 7.12 4.85 4.93
C SER A 166 7.87 6.18 5.07
N LEU A 167 8.92 6.20 5.89
CA LEU A 167 9.76 7.38 6.10
C LEU A 167 10.45 7.83 4.81
N GLU A 168 11.03 6.90 4.06
CA GLU A 168 11.68 7.21 2.78
C GLU A 168 10.68 7.77 1.78
N GLY A 169 9.50 7.17 1.65
CA GLY A 169 8.45 7.66 0.76
C GLY A 169 7.97 9.07 1.12
N MET A 170 7.79 9.36 2.41
CA MET A 170 7.47 10.71 2.89
C MET A 170 8.58 11.71 2.54
N TYR A 171 9.82 11.34 2.77
CA TYR A 171 10.98 12.19 2.47
C TYR A 171 11.09 12.49 0.97
N GLN A 172 10.98 11.48 0.11
CA GLN A 172 11.03 11.64 -1.34
C GLN A 172 9.88 12.53 -1.84
N LYS A 173 8.67 12.36 -1.31
CA LYS A 173 7.55 13.24 -1.65
C LYS A 173 7.76 14.69 -1.20
N ALA A 174 8.33 14.90 -0.03
CA ALA A 174 8.66 16.25 0.44
C ALA A 174 9.70 16.94 -0.46
N LEU A 175 10.69 16.19 -0.96
CA LEU A 175 11.68 16.71 -1.91
C LEU A 175 11.04 17.09 -3.25
N GLU A 176 10.15 16.25 -3.80
CA GLU A 176 9.44 16.54 -5.04
C GLU A 176 8.59 17.80 -4.91
N MET A 177 7.80 17.93 -3.83
CA MET A 177 6.99 19.11 -3.56
C MET A 177 7.85 20.39 -3.46
N LYS A 178 9.03 20.30 -2.85
CA LYS A 178 9.96 21.42 -2.79
C LYS A 178 10.51 21.81 -4.17
N ALA A 179 10.78 20.83 -5.02
CA ALA A 179 11.24 21.06 -6.38
C ALA A 179 10.14 21.73 -7.23
N ASP A 180 8.90 21.28 -7.14
CA ASP A 180 7.75 21.85 -7.85
C ASP A 180 7.53 23.32 -7.45
N LEU A 181 7.57 23.63 -6.16
CA LEU A 181 7.48 25.01 -5.67
C LEU A 181 8.62 25.91 -6.17
N ALA A 182 9.84 25.38 -6.27
CA ALA A 182 10.97 26.14 -6.77
C ALA A 182 10.78 26.53 -8.26
N ILE A 183 10.11 25.70 -9.06
CA ILE A 183 9.82 25.99 -10.47
C ILE A 183 8.75 27.07 -10.60
N GLU A 184 7.73 27.08 -9.74
CA GLU A 184 6.68 28.12 -9.75
C GLU A 184 7.19 29.51 -9.41
N TYR A 185 8.26 29.62 -8.62
CA TYR A 185 8.89 30.91 -8.28
C TYR A 185 9.77 31.52 -9.39
N TRP A 186 10.09 30.75 -10.44
CA TRP A 186 10.95 31.18 -11.55
C TRP A 186 10.21 31.40 -12.86
N GLN A 187 8.87 31.26 -12.86
CA GLN A 187 7.99 31.58 -13.99
C GLN A 187 7.27 32.92 -13.73
#